data_b6543f7f6d41bf41a8e3c98d3b82296e
#
_entry.id   b6543f7f6d41bf41a8e3c98d3b82296e
#
_cell.length_a   1.000
_cell.length_b   1.000
_cell.length_c   1.000
_cell.angle_alpha   90.00
_cell.angle_beta   90.00
_cell.angle_gamma   90.00
#
_symmetry.space_group_name_H-M   'P 1'
#
loop_
_entity.id
_entity.type
_entity.pdbx_description
1 polymer ?
#
loop_
_entity_poly.entity_id
_entity_poly.type
_entity_poly.pdbx_seq_one_letter_code
_entity_poly.pdbx_strand_id
1 'polypeptide(L)'
;MAVELFGFSIGRVDKDAKNKKSFVLPEPEDGALEVGPAGGAYGTYVDLEGIAKNEQDLIRKYREMATFPECDQAIDDVVNDAIVASREESPVSINLEKSNLSDNIKESVKNEFIELVRLLSFRKVGFELFRKWYVDGRLYFHIIIDEKNPKRGILELRSIDPLKIKKIRQPRIVQGPEGPELDTIGFQEFYLFNEKGISDRSGGQAVTISEDSISYVHSGVLDADRKIVLSHLHKAIKPLNQLRMLEDAVVIYRISRAPERRIFYIDVGNLPKIKAEQYLRDIMNKYKNKLVYDSNSGEVKDERKHMSMLEDYWLPRREGGRGTEITTLPGGSNLGELADVDYFKTKLYKALNVPPSRLEQDSGFILGRAEEISRDEVKFTRFVERLRGRFNMLFNDLLEKQLLLKGIVSSQDWLMIKDFIIYEWQTDSHFAELKDAQMMKERLSILTSDMGYRDDVVGKFFSIEYINKKVLKLTQEEIDAIQDQIEKEQAAGDIKPNEDQWAEYDPSKDRPDLKVISG
;
A
#
# COMPACT_ATOMS: atom_id res chain seq x y z
N MET A 1 -26.83 -11.49 21.81
CA MET A 1 -25.97 -10.66 22.67
C MET A 1 -26.51 -9.24 22.66
N ALA A 2 -26.55 -8.55 23.80
CA ALA A 2 -26.71 -7.11 23.80
C ALA A 2 -25.33 -6.50 23.54
N VAL A 3 -25.23 -5.56 22.63
CA VAL A 3 -24.04 -4.77 22.40
C VAL A 3 -24.25 -3.43 23.09
N GLU A 4 -23.30 -3.03 23.89
CA GLU A 4 -23.27 -1.69 24.46
C GLU A 4 -22.50 -0.79 23.49
N LEU A 5 -23.18 0.23 22.96
CA LEU A 5 -22.59 1.20 22.05
C LEU A 5 -22.88 2.59 22.60
N PHE A 6 -21.86 3.44 22.75
CA PHE A 6 -21.97 4.80 23.30
C PHE A 6 -22.72 4.87 24.66
N GLY A 7 -22.63 3.80 25.49
CA GLY A 7 -23.35 3.71 26.76
C GLY A 7 -24.82 3.28 26.65
N PHE A 8 -25.29 2.93 25.45
CA PHE A 8 -26.64 2.41 25.23
C PHE A 8 -26.61 0.90 25.03
N SER A 9 -27.51 0.17 25.70
CA SER A 9 -27.67 -1.27 25.51
C SER A 9 -28.63 -1.53 24.34
N ILE A 10 -28.13 -2.10 23.25
CA ILE A 10 -28.88 -2.38 22.02
C ILE A 10 -29.00 -3.89 21.85
N GLY A 11 -30.24 -4.44 21.89
CA GLY A 11 -30.54 -5.82 21.61
C GLY A 11 -30.93 -6.67 22.83
N ARG A 12 -31.23 -7.96 22.61
CA ARG A 12 -31.59 -8.92 23.69
C ARG A 12 -30.35 -9.54 24.30
N VAL A 13 -30.28 -9.57 25.61
CA VAL A 13 -29.21 -10.22 26.37
C VAL A 13 -29.38 -11.74 26.27
N ASP A 14 -28.55 -12.42 25.51
CA ASP A 14 -28.44 -13.88 25.54
C ASP A 14 -27.65 -14.31 26.77
N LYS A 15 -28.31 -15.03 27.67
CA LYS A 15 -27.70 -15.53 28.94
C LYS A 15 -26.70 -16.68 28.67
N ASP A 16 -26.74 -17.31 27.52
CA ASP A 16 -25.96 -18.52 27.21
C ASP A 16 -24.57 -18.27 26.59
N ALA A 17 -24.21 -17.02 26.27
CA ALA A 17 -22.91 -16.68 25.69
C ALA A 17 -21.73 -16.77 26.69
N LYS A 18 -21.98 -17.03 27.96
CA LYS A 18 -20.98 -16.99 29.05
C LYS A 18 -20.05 -18.20 29.19
N ASN A 19 -20.17 -19.23 28.34
CA ASN A 19 -19.50 -20.52 28.63
C ASN A 19 -18.44 -20.99 27.63
N LYS A 20 -17.80 -20.12 26.89
CA LYS A 20 -16.60 -20.52 26.15
C LYS A 20 -15.38 -20.35 27.04
N LYS A 21 -15.06 -21.37 27.83
CA LYS A 21 -13.82 -21.40 28.62
C LYS A 21 -12.67 -21.79 27.71
N SER A 22 -11.79 -20.84 27.39
CA SER A 22 -10.51 -21.10 26.77
C SER A 22 -9.39 -20.68 27.72
N PHE A 23 -8.35 -21.49 27.83
CA PHE A 23 -7.12 -21.14 28.53
C PHE A 23 -6.15 -20.36 27.65
N VAL A 24 -6.46 -20.22 26.37
CA VAL A 24 -5.68 -19.45 25.41
C VAL A 24 -6.31 -18.06 25.29
N LEU A 25 -5.56 -17.04 25.64
CA LEU A 25 -5.93 -15.66 25.40
C LEU A 25 -5.85 -15.37 23.88
N PRO A 26 -6.80 -14.64 23.30
CA PRO A 26 -6.69 -14.23 21.92
C PRO A 26 -5.43 -13.36 21.75
N GLU A 27 -4.59 -13.73 20.79
CA GLU A 27 -3.41 -12.95 20.48
C GLU A 27 -3.80 -11.54 20.01
N PRO A 28 -3.09 -10.49 20.46
CA PRO A 28 -3.35 -9.13 20.01
C PRO A 28 -2.99 -9.00 18.51
N GLU A 29 -3.96 -8.68 17.68
CA GLU A 29 -3.77 -8.48 16.25
C GLU A 29 -3.83 -6.99 15.85
N ASP A 30 -4.20 -6.12 16.78
CA ASP A 30 -4.52 -4.71 16.56
C ASP A 30 -3.47 -3.74 17.12
N GLY A 31 -2.39 -4.26 17.74
CA GLY A 31 -1.35 -3.44 18.37
C GLY A 31 -1.84 -2.68 19.60
N ALA A 32 -2.93 -3.13 20.25
CA ALA A 32 -3.35 -2.60 21.54
C ALA A 32 -2.26 -2.86 22.59
N LEU A 33 -2.01 -1.87 23.42
CA LEU A 33 -1.05 -2.00 24.50
C LEU A 33 -1.72 -2.73 25.67
N GLU A 34 -1.22 -3.91 26.01
CA GLU A 34 -1.72 -4.69 27.13
C GLU A 34 -1.12 -4.17 28.45
N VAL A 35 -1.99 -3.76 29.35
CA VAL A 35 -1.62 -3.43 30.73
C VAL A 35 -1.83 -4.67 31.57
N GLY A 36 -0.74 -5.31 32.01
CA GLY A 36 -0.81 -6.47 32.90
C GLY A 36 -1.46 -6.13 34.24
N PRO A 37 -2.09 -7.10 34.92
CA PRO A 37 -2.62 -6.88 36.26
C PRO A 37 -1.48 -6.52 37.18
N ALA A 38 -1.65 -5.44 37.93
CA ALA A 38 -0.73 -5.04 38.98
C ALA A 38 -0.74 -6.07 40.08
N GLY A 39 0.13 -7.08 40.02
CA GLY A 39 0.35 -8.04 41.08
C GLY A 39 1.35 -7.52 42.09
N GLY A 40 0.89 -7.04 43.22
CA GLY A 40 1.72 -6.64 44.35
C GLY A 40 1.54 -5.17 44.75
N ALA A 41 1.94 -4.82 45.98
CA ALA A 41 1.81 -3.48 46.58
C ALA A 41 2.60 -2.35 45.83
N TYR A 42 3.36 -2.72 44.82
CA TYR A 42 4.01 -1.83 43.87
C TYR A 42 3.49 -2.20 42.50
N GLY A 43 2.62 -1.37 41.93
CA GLY A 43 2.09 -1.55 40.59
C GLY A 43 3.24 -1.81 39.58
N THR A 44 3.12 -2.88 38.80
CA THR A 44 4.03 -3.13 37.70
C THR A 44 3.89 -1.96 36.73
N TYR A 45 4.88 -1.10 36.73
CA TYR A 45 5.02 -0.04 35.76
C TYR A 45 5.34 -0.74 34.42
N VAL A 46 4.31 -1.01 33.64
CA VAL A 46 4.53 -1.33 32.23
C VAL A 46 5.14 -0.08 31.64
N ASP A 47 6.25 -0.22 30.93
CA ASP A 47 6.90 0.91 30.26
C ASP A 47 6.03 1.37 29.08
N LEU A 48 4.86 1.91 29.43
CA LEU A 48 3.92 2.55 28.51
C LEU A 48 4.59 3.64 27.69
N GLU A 49 5.52 4.35 28.32
CA GLU A 49 6.23 5.47 27.70
C GLU A 49 7.25 5.00 26.68
N GLY A 50 7.99 3.91 26.94
CA GLY A 50 9.00 3.39 26.02
C GLY A 50 8.37 2.83 24.74
N ILE A 51 7.31 2.04 24.86
CA ILE A 51 6.60 1.49 23.70
C ILE A 51 5.89 2.60 22.91
N ALA A 52 5.20 3.52 23.58
CA ALA A 52 4.52 4.64 22.93
C ALA A 52 5.50 5.56 22.24
N LYS A 53 6.66 5.83 22.84
CA LYS A 53 7.72 6.64 22.24
C LYS A 53 8.30 5.99 20.99
N ASN A 54 8.62 4.71 21.05
CA ASN A 54 9.14 3.97 19.89
C ASN A 54 8.16 3.97 18.73
N GLU A 55 6.87 3.84 19.00
CA GLU A 55 5.82 3.87 17.98
C GLU A 55 5.67 5.25 17.35
N GLN A 56 5.71 6.32 18.13
CA GLN A 56 5.66 7.69 17.63
C GLN A 56 6.90 8.03 16.80
N ASP A 57 8.07 7.62 17.23
CA ASP A 57 9.32 7.84 16.50
C ASP A 57 9.30 7.08 15.15
N LEU A 58 8.70 5.88 15.11
CA LEU A 58 8.49 5.15 13.86
C LEU A 58 7.51 5.89 12.93
N ILE A 59 6.38 6.39 13.44
CA ILE A 59 5.42 7.16 12.63
C ILE A 59 6.08 8.41 12.04
N ARG A 60 6.82 9.17 12.84
CA ARG A 60 7.56 10.35 12.37
C ARG A 60 8.55 9.96 11.26
N LYS A 61 9.27 8.87 11.45
CA LYS A 61 10.21 8.35 10.46
C LYS A 61 9.52 7.93 9.17
N TYR A 62 8.35 7.28 9.23
CA TYR A 62 7.59 6.93 8.04
C TYR A 62 7.11 8.18 7.28
N ARG A 63 6.65 9.20 8.00
CA ARG A 63 6.25 10.47 7.39
C ARG A 63 7.42 11.19 6.75
N GLU A 64 8.61 11.17 7.38
CA GLU A 64 9.85 11.68 6.78
C GLU A 64 10.19 10.90 5.50
N MET A 65 10.18 9.57 5.55
CA MET A 65 10.43 8.73 4.38
C MET A 65 9.48 9.01 3.23
N ALA A 66 8.22 9.27 3.50
CA ALA A 66 7.20 9.56 2.48
C ALA A 66 7.43 10.90 1.76
N THR A 67 8.35 11.76 2.22
CA THR A 67 8.73 13.00 1.53
C THR A 67 9.87 12.81 0.53
N PHE A 68 10.56 11.65 0.53
CA PHE A 68 11.59 11.37 -0.45
C PHE A 68 10.99 11.03 -1.80
N PRO A 69 11.52 11.59 -2.90
CA PRO A 69 10.93 11.48 -4.24
C PRO A 69 10.66 10.02 -4.66
N GLU A 70 11.60 9.11 -4.41
CA GLU A 70 11.46 7.70 -4.78
C GLU A 70 10.36 7.00 -3.97
N CYS A 71 10.25 7.32 -2.68
CA CYS A 71 9.19 6.79 -1.84
C CYS A 71 7.85 7.43 -2.14
N ASP A 72 7.81 8.73 -2.37
CA ASP A 72 6.61 9.49 -2.71
C ASP A 72 5.98 8.97 -3.99
N GLN A 73 6.77 8.82 -5.05
CA GLN A 73 6.32 8.24 -6.31
C GLN A 73 5.78 6.82 -6.13
N ALA A 74 6.48 5.96 -5.39
CA ALA A 74 6.03 4.60 -5.15
C ALA A 74 4.74 4.53 -4.32
N ILE A 75 4.56 5.46 -3.36
CA ILE A 75 3.33 5.58 -2.58
C ILE A 75 2.19 6.04 -3.49
N ASP A 76 2.43 7.03 -4.33
CA ASP A 76 1.43 7.56 -5.25
C ASP A 76 0.99 6.51 -6.27
N ASP A 77 1.90 5.69 -6.80
CA ASP A 77 1.57 4.55 -7.66
C ASP A 77 0.61 3.57 -6.96
N VAL A 78 0.90 3.21 -5.70
CA VAL A 78 0.04 2.30 -4.92
C VAL A 78 -1.31 2.93 -4.62
N VAL A 79 -1.34 4.22 -4.25
CA VAL A 79 -2.59 4.89 -3.85
C VAL A 79 -3.47 5.20 -5.07
N ASN A 80 -2.88 5.58 -6.21
CA ASN A 80 -3.61 5.79 -7.47
C ASN A 80 -4.29 4.50 -7.93
N ASP A 81 -3.58 3.37 -7.88
CA ASP A 81 -4.19 2.08 -8.22
C ASP A 81 -5.24 1.65 -7.18
N ALA A 82 -5.07 2.04 -5.90
CA ALA A 82 -6.02 1.69 -4.85
C ALA A 82 -7.30 2.53 -4.91
N ILE A 83 -7.19 3.82 -5.19
CA ILE A 83 -8.29 4.79 -5.20
C ILE A 83 -8.36 5.43 -6.57
N VAL A 84 -9.22 4.91 -7.41
CA VAL A 84 -9.48 5.50 -8.73
C VAL A 84 -10.49 6.63 -8.57
N ALA A 85 -10.08 7.84 -8.93
CA ALA A 85 -10.94 9.02 -8.88
C ALA A 85 -11.79 9.10 -10.14
N SER A 86 -13.07 8.76 -10.04
CA SER A 86 -14.06 9.03 -11.08
C SER A 86 -14.81 10.32 -10.78
N ARG A 87 -15.16 11.08 -11.84
CA ARG A 87 -16.00 12.29 -11.69
C ARG A 87 -17.47 11.95 -11.44
N GLU A 88 -17.92 10.81 -11.92
CA GLU A 88 -19.33 10.43 -11.96
C GLU A 88 -19.70 9.46 -10.84
N GLU A 89 -18.83 8.53 -10.50
CA GLU A 89 -19.12 7.45 -9.58
C GLU A 89 -18.32 7.55 -8.27
N SER A 90 -18.82 6.90 -7.22
CA SER A 90 -18.12 6.79 -5.95
C SER A 90 -16.95 5.82 -6.09
N PRO A 91 -15.76 6.10 -5.52
CA PRO A 91 -14.61 5.20 -5.58
C PRO A 91 -14.87 3.80 -5.01
N VAL A 92 -15.87 3.66 -4.16
CA VAL A 92 -16.27 2.39 -3.54
C VAL A 92 -17.78 2.30 -3.44
N SER A 93 -18.32 1.12 -3.74
CA SER A 93 -19.72 0.73 -3.56
C SER A 93 -19.82 -0.59 -2.80
N ILE A 94 -21.02 -0.98 -2.37
CA ILE A 94 -21.26 -2.28 -1.73
C ILE A 94 -22.19 -3.14 -2.58
N ASN A 95 -21.84 -4.41 -2.67
CA ASN A 95 -22.68 -5.44 -3.27
C ASN A 95 -23.17 -6.40 -2.18
N LEU A 96 -24.50 -6.58 -2.12
CA LEU A 96 -25.20 -7.40 -1.14
C LEU A 96 -25.97 -8.56 -1.78
N GLU A 97 -25.71 -8.89 -3.05
CA GLU A 97 -26.48 -9.91 -3.78
C GLU A 97 -26.38 -11.29 -3.12
N LYS A 98 -25.20 -11.62 -2.61
CA LYS A 98 -24.95 -12.89 -1.92
C LYS A 98 -25.51 -12.97 -0.50
N SER A 99 -26.07 -11.87 0.02
CA SER A 99 -26.65 -11.85 1.36
C SER A 99 -28.10 -12.34 1.34
N ASN A 100 -28.50 -13.11 2.35
CA ASN A 100 -29.87 -13.61 2.52
C ASN A 100 -30.83 -12.55 3.12
N LEU A 101 -30.57 -11.26 2.92
CA LEU A 101 -31.41 -10.17 3.39
C LEU A 101 -32.57 -9.92 2.46
N SER A 102 -33.67 -9.38 3.01
CA SER A 102 -34.77 -8.88 2.19
C SER A 102 -34.30 -7.64 1.38
N ASP A 103 -34.90 -7.44 0.20
CA ASP A 103 -34.50 -6.36 -0.70
C ASP A 103 -34.61 -4.97 -0.06
N ASN A 104 -35.64 -4.75 0.76
CA ASN A 104 -35.82 -3.49 1.51
C ASN A 104 -34.65 -3.23 2.50
N ILE A 105 -34.14 -4.27 3.14
CA ILE A 105 -32.99 -4.15 4.06
C ILE A 105 -31.71 -3.91 3.25
N LYS A 106 -31.53 -4.63 2.13
CA LYS A 106 -30.40 -4.42 1.23
C LYS A 106 -30.32 -2.97 0.74
N GLU A 107 -31.44 -2.42 0.32
CA GLU A 107 -31.52 -1.03 -0.13
C GLU A 107 -31.21 -0.05 1.03
N SER A 108 -31.77 -0.29 2.21
CA SER A 108 -31.49 0.52 3.40
C SER A 108 -29.99 0.50 3.75
N VAL A 109 -29.34 -0.67 3.73
CA VAL A 109 -27.91 -0.81 3.99
C VAL A 109 -27.07 -0.09 2.93
N LYS A 110 -27.45 -0.19 1.63
CA LYS A 110 -26.79 0.55 0.56
C LYS A 110 -26.88 2.07 0.78
N ASN A 111 -28.05 2.57 1.12
CA ASN A 111 -28.27 4.00 1.36
C ASN A 111 -27.45 4.50 2.56
N GLU A 112 -27.39 3.72 3.65
CA GLU A 112 -26.56 4.06 4.80
C GLU A 112 -25.06 4.06 4.47
N PHE A 113 -24.60 3.15 3.64
CA PHE A 113 -23.22 3.13 3.18
C PHE A 113 -22.88 4.36 2.33
N ILE A 114 -23.77 4.76 1.41
CA ILE A 114 -23.62 5.99 0.62
C ILE A 114 -23.50 7.22 1.54
N GLU A 115 -24.31 7.27 2.60
CA GLU A 115 -24.25 8.35 3.58
C GLU A 115 -22.91 8.36 4.34
N LEU A 116 -22.36 7.19 4.72
CA LEU A 116 -21.06 7.08 5.35
C LEU A 116 -19.92 7.53 4.44
N VAL A 117 -19.96 7.14 3.17
CA VAL A 117 -18.98 7.58 2.17
C VAL A 117 -19.04 9.11 1.98
N ARG A 118 -20.26 9.69 2.07
CA ARG A 118 -20.49 11.14 2.05
C ARG A 118 -19.93 11.82 3.30
N LEU A 119 -20.18 11.26 4.50
CA LEU A 119 -19.67 11.80 5.77
C LEU A 119 -18.14 11.79 5.81
N LEU A 120 -17.50 10.74 5.28
CA LEU A 120 -16.05 10.66 5.10
C LEU A 120 -15.54 11.63 4.03
N SER A 121 -16.43 12.22 3.23
CA SER A 121 -16.07 12.95 2.00
C SER A 121 -15.13 12.14 1.09
N PHE A 122 -15.29 10.82 1.08
CA PHE A 122 -14.33 9.86 0.52
C PHE A 122 -14.07 10.09 -0.97
N ARG A 123 -15.05 10.59 -1.70
CA ARG A 123 -14.90 10.98 -3.12
C ARG A 123 -13.86 12.09 -3.32
N LYS A 124 -13.68 12.98 -2.33
CA LYS A 124 -12.76 14.12 -2.43
C LYS A 124 -11.42 13.86 -1.77
N VAL A 125 -11.45 13.23 -0.60
CA VAL A 125 -10.27 13.04 0.25
C VAL A 125 -9.89 11.57 0.44
N GLY A 126 -10.49 10.66 -0.33
CA GLY A 126 -10.21 9.21 -0.25
C GLY A 126 -8.75 8.89 -0.53
N PHE A 127 -8.15 9.57 -1.50
CA PHE A 127 -6.73 9.46 -1.82
C PHE A 127 -5.87 9.82 -0.61
N GLU A 128 -6.10 10.98 0.01
CA GLU A 128 -5.33 11.44 1.17
C GLU A 128 -5.55 10.55 2.39
N LEU A 129 -6.76 10.04 2.59
CA LEU A 129 -7.06 9.13 3.69
C LEU A 129 -6.34 7.80 3.53
N PHE A 130 -6.38 7.23 2.33
CA PHE A 130 -5.68 5.97 2.03
C PHE A 130 -4.17 6.17 2.12
N ARG A 131 -3.63 7.28 1.59
CA ARG A 131 -2.22 7.64 1.71
C ARG A 131 -1.78 7.76 3.17
N LYS A 132 -2.55 8.48 4.02
CA LYS A 132 -2.27 8.59 5.45
C LYS A 132 -2.24 7.21 6.13
N TRP A 133 -3.24 6.38 5.84
CA TRP A 133 -3.29 5.02 6.37
C TRP A 133 -2.09 4.17 5.91
N TYR A 134 -1.70 4.26 4.65
CA TYR A 134 -0.58 3.52 4.08
C TYR A 134 0.75 3.95 4.73
N VAL A 135 0.95 5.26 4.91
CA VAL A 135 2.18 5.84 5.49
C VAL A 135 2.25 5.60 6.99
N ASP A 136 1.21 5.93 7.74
CA ASP A 136 1.21 5.82 9.21
C ASP A 136 0.97 4.38 9.69
N GLY A 137 0.46 3.50 8.82
CA GLY A 137 0.06 2.13 9.15
C GLY A 137 -1.22 2.03 9.98
N ARG A 138 -1.88 3.15 10.25
CA ARG A 138 -3.09 3.24 11.06
C ARG A 138 -3.87 4.52 10.80
N LEU A 139 -5.19 4.45 11.04
CA LEU A 139 -6.08 5.58 10.89
C LEU A 139 -7.13 5.54 12.01
N TYR A 140 -7.43 6.69 12.59
CA TYR A 140 -8.41 6.84 13.66
C TYR A 140 -9.43 7.90 13.30
N PHE A 141 -10.70 7.60 13.56
CA PHE A 141 -11.80 8.54 13.45
C PHE A 141 -12.57 8.60 14.76
N HIS A 142 -12.82 9.80 15.25
CA HIS A 142 -13.78 10.02 16.32
C HIS A 142 -15.18 10.12 15.72
N ILE A 143 -16.08 9.30 16.22
CA ILE A 143 -17.45 9.19 15.79
C ILE A 143 -18.30 10.11 16.67
N ILE A 144 -18.96 11.07 16.08
CA ILE A 144 -19.82 12.02 16.79
C ILE A 144 -21.27 11.65 16.52
N ILE A 145 -22.03 11.44 17.60
CA ILE A 145 -23.45 11.12 17.57
C ILE A 145 -24.27 12.15 18.37
N ASP A 146 -25.58 12.16 18.16
CA ASP A 146 -26.52 12.92 18.98
C ASP A 146 -26.91 12.08 20.20
N GLU A 147 -26.36 12.41 21.38
CA GLU A 147 -26.63 11.68 22.63
C GLU A 147 -28.13 11.69 23.01
N LYS A 148 -28.89 12.73 22.60
CA LYS A 148 -30.32 12.82 22.88
C LYS A 148 -31.15 11.97 21.92
N ASN A 149 -30.65 11.76 20.71
CA ASN A 149 -31.34 10.98 19.69
C ASN A 149 -30.37 10.09 18.89
N PRO A 150 -29.87 8.98 19.48
CA PRO A 150 -28.90 8.09 18.84
C PRO A 150 -29.39 7.49 17.52
N LYS A 151 -30.71 7.41 17.31
CA LYS A 151 -31.32 6.89 16.07
C LYS A 151 -31.04 7.74 14.83
N ARG A 152 -30.50 8.95 15.01
CA ARG A 152 -30.03 9.75 13.87
C ARG A 152 -28.79 9.16 13.20
N GLY A 153 -28.11 8.24 13.91
CA GLY A 153 -26.86 7.65 13.45
C GLY A 153 -25.65 8.57 13.65
N ILE A 154 -24.62 8.35 12.86
CA ILE A 154 -23.37 9.12 12.90
C ILE A 154 -23.61 10.49 12.25
N LEU A 155 -23.27 11.56 12.97
CA LEU A 155 -23.42 12.92 12.50
C LEU A 155 -22.14 13.44 11.82
N GLU A 156 -20.99 13.14 12.39
CA GLU A 156 -19.69 13.64 11.91
C GLU A 156 -18.58 12.63 12.22
N LEU A 157 -17.59 12.58 11.35
CA LEU A 157 -16.38 11.77 11.53
C LEU A 157 -15.16 12.69 11.54
N ARG A 158 -14.42 12.73 12.66
CA ARG A 158 -13.21 13.55 12.80
C ARG A 158 -11.97 12.68 12.81
N SER A 159 -11.07 12.91 11.89
CA SER A 159 -9.77 12.22 11.86
C SER A 159 -8.90 12.65 13.03
N ILE A 160 -8.30 11.68 13.71
CA ILE A 160 -7.37 11.90 14.82
C ILE A 160 -5.97 11.53 14.37
N ASP A 161 -4.97 12.37 14.73
CA ASP A 161 -3.57 12.06 14.46
C ASP A 161 -3.11 10.86 15.31
N PRO A 162 -2.56 9.79 14.70
CA PRO A 162 -2.02 8.63 15.41
C PRO A 162 -0.98 8.96 16.50
N LEU A 163 -0.32 10.11 16.41
CA LEU A 163 0.61 10.57 17.45
C LEU A 163 -0.08 10.98 18.74
N LYS A 164 -1.39 11.24 18.71
CA LYS A 164 -2.17 11.78 19.83
C LYS A 164 -3.05 10.74 20.51
N ILE A 165 -3.19 9.55 19.93
CA ILE A 165 -4.11 8.50 20.41
C ILE A 165 -3.41 7.15 20.47
N LYS A 166 -3.78 6.33 21.49
CA LYS A 166 -3.31 4.97 21.63
C LYS A 166 -4.42 4.06 22.15
N LYS A 167 -4.57 2.87 21.57
CA LYS A 167 -5.47 1.82 22.05
C LYS A 167 -4.82 1.09 23.22
N ILE A 168 -5.55 0.95 24.32
CA ILE A 168 -5.13 0.26 25.53
C ILE A 168 -6.10 -0.87 25.82
N ARG A 169 -5.55 -2.03 26.13
CA ARG A 169 -6.29 -3.23 26.56
C ARG A 169 -5.91 -3.57 27.98
N GLN A 170 -6.90 -3.60 28.85
CA GLN A 170 -6.72 -3.92 30.27
C GLN A 170 -7.59 -5.13 30.64
N PRO A 171 -7.07 -6.11 31.40
CA PRO A 171 -7.89 -7.20 31.88
C PRO A 171 -8.99 -6.68 32.78
N ARG A 172 -10.19 -7.20 32.61
CA ARG A 172 -11.35 -6.82 33.41
C ARG A 172 -11.23 -7.45 34.80
N ILE A 173 -11.34 -6.62 35.85
CA ILE A 173 -11.39 -7.09 37.21
C ILE A 173 -12.86 -7.31 37.57
N VAL A 174 -13.22 -8.55 37.89
CA VAL A 174 -14.56 -8.92 38.38
C VAL A 174 -14.49 -9.16 39.87
N GLN A 175 -15.46 -8.63 40.63
CA GLN A 175 -15.59 -8.96 42.06
C GLN A 175 -16.09 -10.40 42.20
N GLY A 176 -15.18 -11.30 42.55
CA GLY A 176 -15.50 -12.66 42.93
C GLY A 176 -15.91 -12.78 44.42
N PRO A 177 -16.35 -13.97 44.84
CA PRO A 177 -16.79 -14.21 46.25
C PRO A 177 -15.69 -14.03 47.30
N GLU A 178 -14.42 -14.15 46.90
CA GLU A 178 -13.24 -14.06 47.78
C GLU A 178 -12.45 -12.75 47.60
N GLY A 179 -12.93 -11.82 46.77
CA GLY A 179 -12.26 -10.57 46.46
C GLY A 179 -12.20 -10.27 44.99
N PRO A 180 -11.46 -9.23 44.56
CA PRO A 180 -11.31 -8.89 43.14
C PRO A 180 -10.53 -10.00 42.43
N GLU A 181 -11.21 -10.75 41.57
CA GLU A 181 -10.64 -11.76 40.68
C GLU A 181 -10.43 -11.17 39.27
N LEU A 182 -9.33 -11.55 38.62
CA LEU A 182 -9.08 -11.25 37.22
C LEU A 182 -9.98 -12.11 36.35
N ASP A 183 -10.84 -11.46 35.59
CA ASP A 183 -11.55 -12.14 34.50
C ASP A 183 -10.53 -12.47 33.40
N THR A 184 -10.07 -13.72 33.36
CA THR A 184 -9.12 -14.22 32.40
C THR A 184 -9.68 -14.25 30.96
N ILE A 185 -10.95 -13.91 30.76
CA ILE A 185 -11.66 -14.02 29.49
C ILE A 185 -12.12 -12.64 28.99
N GLY A 186 -12.22 -11.64 29.86
CA GLY A 186 -12.70 -10.30 29.52
C GLY A 186 -11.61 -9.25 29.57
N PHE A 187 -11.41 -8.56 28.45
CA PHE A 187 -10.60 -7.34 28.38
C PHE A 187 -11.51 -6.13 28.30
N GLN A 188 -11.11 -5.04 28.95
CA GLN A 188 -11.68 -3.73 28.73
C GLN A 188 -10.75 -2.96 27.78
N GLU A 189 -11.29 -2.55 26.65
CA GLU A 189 -10.56 -1.79 25.65
C GLU A 189 -11.01 -0.33 25.71
N PHE A 190 -10.05 0.58 25.63
CA PHE A 190 -10.30 2.01 25.60
C PHE A 190 -9.15 2.73 24.89
N TYR A 191 -9.41 3.96 24.48
CA TYR A 191 -8.41 4.81 23.88
C TYR A 191 -7.96 5.89 24.85
N LEU A 192 -6.66 6.13 24.85
CA LEU A 192 -6.07 7.27 25.56
C LEU A 192 -5.72 8.34 24.54
N PHE A 193 -6.28 9.56 24.72
CA PHE A 193 -6.03 10.71 23.88
C PHE A 193 -5.31 11.80 24.66
N ASN A 194 -4.26 12.37 24.05
CA ASN A 194 -3.54 13.53 24.58
C ASN A 194 -3.27 14.49 23.44
N GLU A 195 -3.74 15.72 23.55
CA GLU A 195 -3.60 16.73 22.51
C GLU A 195 -2.14 17.08 22.16
N LYS A 196 -1.24 17.05 23.14
CA LYS A 196 0.20 17.30 22.95
C LYS A 196 1.00 16.10 22.49
N GLY A 197 0.37 14.92 22.39
CA GLY A 197 1.01 13.64 22.10
C GLY A 197 1.15 12.77 23.35
N ILE A 198 1.13 11.43 23.15
CA ILE A 198 1.09 10.47 24.28
C ILE A 198 2.42 10.44 25.05
N SER A 199 3.54 10.78 24.41
CA SER A 199 4.87 10.81 25.04
C SER A 199 5.21 12.11 25.75
N ASP A 200 4.31 13.10 25.75
CA ASP A 200 4.60 14.39 26.38
C ASP A 200 4.28 14.35 27.88
N ARG A 201 5.33 14.44 28.70
CA ARG A 201 5.26 14.48 30.16
C ARG A 201 4.78 15.83 30.73
N SER A 202 4.61 16.85 29.89
CA SER A 202 4.32 18.22 30.34
C SER A 202 2.85 18.47 30.76
N GLY A 203 2.18 17.47 31.40
CA GLY A 203 0.98 17.72 32.19
C GLY A 203 -0.32 17.96 31.43
N GLY A 204 -0.44 17.49 30.19
CA GLY A 204 -1.76 17.39 29.54
C GLY A 204 -2.55 16.26 30.20
N GLN A 205 -3.78 16.53 30.68
CA GLN A 205 -4.67 15.47 31.13
C GLN A 205 -5.00 14.56 29.95
N ALA A 206 -4.55 13.31 30.00
CA ALA A 206 -4.97 12.31 29.02
C ALA A 206 -6.45 11.99 29.22
N VAL A 207 -7.21 12.06 28.15
CA VAL A 207 -8.65 11.74 28.14
C VAL A 207 -8.83 10.30 27.74
N THR A 208 -9.56 9.54 28.58
CA THR A 208 -9.96 8.17 28.26
C THR A 208 -11.22 8.22 27.40
N ILE A 209 -11.19 7.56 26.26
CA ILE A 209 -12.30 7.52 25.30
C ILE A 209 -12.75 6.06 25.17
N SER A 210 -14.06 5.85 25.16
CA SER A 210 -14.66 4.53 24.93
C SER A 210 -14.31 3.98 23.55
N GLU A 211 -14.18 2.67 23.44
CA GLU A 211 -13.90 1.97 22.17
C GLU A 211 -14.95 2.29 21.10
N ASP A 212 -16.21 2.38 21.50
CA ASP A 212 -17.33 2.64 20.59
C ASP A 212 -17.25 3.98 19.89
N SER A 213 -16.64 4.98 20.54
CA SER A 213 -16.54 6.34 20.03
C SER A 213 -15.42 6.53 18.99
N ILE A 214 -14.59 5.52 18.81
CA ILE A 214 -13.46 5.56 17.88
C ILE A 214 -13.61 4.48 16.83
N SER A 215 -13.42 4.83 15.56
CA SER A 215 -13.19 3.88 14.49
C SER A 215 -11.71 3.78 14.20
N TYR A 216 -11.19 2.57 14.19
CA TYR A 216 -9.77 2.28 14.06
C TYR A 216 -9.50 1.24 12.99
N VAL A 217 -8.63 1.58 12.06
CA VAL A 217 -8.13 0.64 11.07
C VAL A 217 -6.60 0.65 11.04
N HIS A 218 -6.01 -0.53 11.03
CA HIS A 218 -4.56 -0.72 11.01
C HIS A 218 -4.10 -1.49 9.78
N SER A 219 -2.80 -1.38 9.47
CA SER A 219 -2.17 -1.98 8.28
C SER A 219 -2.24 -3.52 8.25
N GLY A 220 -2.38 -4.17 9.39
CA GLY A 220 -2.24 -5.61 9.55
C GLY A 220 -0.80 -6.11 9.58
N VAL A 221 0.17 -5.19 9.50
CA VAL A 221 1.59 -5.52 9.65
C VAL A 221 1.97 -5.25 11.09
N LEU A 222 2.38 -6.29 11.80
CA LEU A 222 2.77 -6.24 13.21
C LEU A 222 4.25 -6.53 13.36
N ASP A 223 4.84 -6.03 14.45
CA ASP A 223 6.18 -6.39 14.88
C ASP A 223 6.26 -7.86 15.30
N ALA A 224 7.46 -8.40 15.48
CA ALA A 224 7.71 -9.79 15.88
C ALA A 224 6.97 -10.16 17.17
N ASP A 225 6.89 -9.24 18.13
CA ASP A 225 6.18 -9.39 19.40
C ASP A 225 4.67 -9.08 19.33
N ARG A 226 4.16 -8.70 18.14
CA ARG A 226 2.76 -8.28 17.86
C ARG A 226 2.24 -7.12 18.72
N LYS A 227 3.14 -6.35 19.35
CA LYS A 227 2.79 -5.23 20.22
C LYS A 227 2.66 -3.89 19.52
N ILE A 228 3.31 -3.77 18.35
CA ILE A 228 3.39 -2.51 17.60
C ILE A 228 2.88 -2.74 16.19
N VAL A 229 1.95 -1.91 15.75
CA VAL A 229 1.54 -1.85 14.35
C VAL A 229 2.61 -1.15 13.54
N LEU A 230 3.04 -1.77 12.45
CA LEU A 230 4.01 -1.21 11.53
C LEU A 230 3.33 -0.66 10.27
N SER A 231 3.96 0.33 9.67
CA SER A 231 3.56 0.84 8.36
C SER A 231 3.97 -0.13 7.25
N HIS A 232 3.30 -0.02 6.10
CA HIS A 232 3.73 -0.69 4.87
C HIS A 232 5.13 -0.24 4.42
N LEU A 233 5.57 0.97 4.84
CA LEU A 233 6.89 1.52 4.56
C LEU A 233 8.01 0.92 5.43
N HIS A 234 7.69 0.12 6.45
CA HIS A 234 8.69 -0.35 7.41
C HIS A 234 9.87 -1.09 6.75
N LYS A 235 9.55 -1.94 5.77
CA LYS A 235 10.56 -2.71 5.04
C LYS A 235 11.48 -1.84 4.18
N ALA A 236 11.04 -0.64 3.83
CA ALA A 236 11.78 0.30 2.99
C ALA A 236 12.79 1.17 3.77
N ILE A 237 12.74 1.19 5.11
CA ILE A 237 13.63 2.02 5.95
C ILE A 237 15.11 1.78 5.62
N LYS A 238 15.53 0.51 5.60
CA LYS A 238 16.93 0.16 5.38
C LYS A 238 17.37 0.44 3.94
N PRO A 239 16.66 -0.02 2.91
CA PRO A 239 17.00 0.29 1.52
C PRO A 239 17.09 1.79 1.23
N LEU A 240 16.13 2.58 1.72
CA LEU A 240 16.12 4.03 1.51
C LEU A 240 17.33 4.72 2.15
N ASN A 241 17.64 4.41 3.41
CA ASN A 241 18.81 4.98 4.06
C ASN A 241 20.12 4.61 3.33
N GLN A 242 20.22 3.39 2.81
CA GLN A 242 21.37 2.95 2.03
C GLN A 242 21.46 3.67 0.69
N LEU A 243 20.32 3.87 0.00
CA LEU A 243 20.26 4.62 -1.26
C LEU A 243 20.75 6.06 -1.07
N ARG A 244 20.19 6.78 -0.09
CA ARG A 244 20.60 8.16 0.25
C ARG A 244 22.10 8.27 0.52
N MET A 245 22.61 7.38 1.37
CA MET A 245 24.06 7.38 1.67
C MET A 245 24.91 7.15 0.42
N LEU A 246 24.47 6.32 -0.52
CA LEU A 246 25.19 6.08 -1.76
C LEU A 246 25.08 7.26 -2.71
N GLU A 247 23.93 7.87 -2.84
CA GLU A 247 23.74 9.08 -3.67
C GLU A 247 24.62 10.21 -3.18
N ASP A 248 24.62 10.51 -1.87
CA ASP A 248 25.50 11.49 -1.26
C ASP A 248 26.98 11.13 -1.49
N ALA A 249 27.36 9.85 -1.30
CA ALA A 249 28.73 9.40 -1.53
C ALA A 249 29.17 9.56 -2.98
N VAL A 250 28.29 9.25 -3.95
CA VAL A 250 28.56 9.42 -5.40
C VAL A 250 28.76 10.90 -5.73
N VAL A 251 27.89 11.78 -5.19
CA VAL A 251 28.02 13.23 -5.40
C VAL A 251 29.34 13.74 -4.82
N ILE A 252 29.66 13.40 -3.56
CA ILE A 252 30.90 13.78 -2.90
C ILE A 252 32.12 13.25 -3.69
N TYR A 253 32.06 11.97 -4.12
CA TYR A 253 33.15 11.36 -4.88
C TYR A 253 33.35 12.08 -6.23
N ARG A 254 32.29 12.39 -6.95
CA ARG A 254 32.38 13.11 -8.24
C ARG A 254 32.91 14.52 -8.05
N ILE A 255 32.41 15.25 -7.06
CA ILE A 255 32.91 16.61 -6.77
C ILE A 255 34.37 16.59 -6.36
N SER A 256 34.79 15.62 -5.54
CA SER A 256 36.17 15.55 -5.03
C SER A 256 37.17 14.93 -5.98
N ARG A 257 36.74 13.99 -6.86
CA ARG A 257 37.63 13.19 -7.71
C ARG A 257 37.52 13.44 -9.20
N ALA A 258 36.42 14.01 -9.69
CA ALA A 258 36.25 14.32 -11.11
C ALA A 258 37.25 15.38 -11.61
N PRO A 259 37.51 16.46 -10.88
CA PRO A 259 38.51 17.41 -11.32
C PRO A 259 39.91 16.82 -11.27
N GLU A 260 40.70 17.06 -12.30
CA GLU A 260 42.12 16.80 -12.28
C GLU A 260 42.76 17.62 -11.16
N ARG A 261 43.56 16.97 -10.32
CA ARG A 261 44.29 17.64 -9.25
C ARG A 261 45.63 18.07 -9.77
N ARG A 262 46.05 19.30 -9.46
CA ARG A 262 47.36 19.82 -9.82
C ARG A 262 48.30 19.69 -8.61
N ILE A 263 49.49 19.24 -8.89
CA ILE A 263 50.61 19.24 -7.92
C ILE A 263 51.55 20.35 -8.34
N PHE A 264 51.65 21.38 -7.51
CA PHE A 264 52.61 22.45 -7.69
C PHE A 264 53.86 22.15 -6.90
N TYR A 265 54.95 21.78 -7.59
CA TYR A 265 56.25 21.70 -7.00
C TYR A 265 56.89 23.10 -6.99
N ILE A 266 56.98 23.70 -5.82
CA ILE A 266 57.50 25.08 -5.67
C ILE A 266 58.98 24.98 -5.29
N ASP A 267 59.84 25.55 -6.13
CA ASP A 267 61.22 25.67 -5.79
C ASP A 267 61.40 26.71 -4.67
N VAL A 268 61.87 26.26 -3.51
CA VAL A 268 62.15 27.08 -2.36
C VAL A 268 63.66 27.41 -2.24
N GLY A 269 64.44 26.97 -3.20
CA GLY A 269 65.88 27.21 -3.24
C GLY A 269 66.58 26.91 -1.90
N ASN A 270 67.53 27.71 -1.52
CA ASN A 270 68.29 27.58 -0.29
C ASN A 270 67.65 28.28 0.93
N LEU A 271 66.36 28.51 0.93
CA LEU A 271 65.68 29.11 2.07
C LEU A 271 65.80 28.21 3.33
N PRO A 272 66.02 28.79 4.52
CA PRO A 272 65.92 28.04 5.77
C PRO A 272 64.54 27.38 5.90
N LYS A 273 64.47 26.19 6.49
CA LYS A 273 63.25 25.37 6.56
C LYS A 273 61.99 26.17 7.00
N ILE A 274 62.15 26.99 8.04
CA ILE A 274 61.07 27.79 8.60
C ILE A 274 60.55 28.86 7.60
N LYS A 275 61.45 29.51 6.86
CA LYS A 275 61.09 30.52 5.84
C LYS A 275 60.48 29.86 4.61
N ALA A 276 60.96 28.68 4.24
CA ALA A 276 60.38 27.90 3.13
C ALA A 276 58.94 27.44 3.45
N GLU A 277 58.70 27.01 4.67
CA GLU A 277 57.34 26.65 5.11
C GLU A 277 56.41 27.87 5.21
N GLN A 278 56.89 29.00 5.68
CA GLN A 278 56.12 30.24 5.67
C GLN A 278 55.74 30.69 4.25
N TYR A 279 56.72 30.70 3.34
CA TYR A 279 56.51 31.06 1.96
C TYR A 279 55.47 30.14 1.29
N LEU A 280 55.57 28.83 1.56
CA LEU A 280 54.62 27.87 1.05
C LEU A 280 53.20 28.09 1.61
N ARG A 281 53.07 28.37 2.91
CA ARG A 281 51.81 28.70 3.56
C ARG A 281 51.17 30.00 2.99
N ASP A 282 51.98 31.02 2.74
CA ASP A 282 51.50 32.28 2.17
C ASP A 282 50.96 32.08 0.76
N ILE A 283 51.63 31.26 -0.07
CA ILE A 283 51.18 30.91 -1.38
C ILE A 283 49.90 30.04 -1.31
N MET A 284 49.89 29.02 -0.44
CA MET A 284 48.69 28.20 -0.23
C MET A 284 47.49 29.06 0.20
N ASN A 285 47.64 29.95 1.16
CA ASN A 285 46.54 30.81 1.64
C ASN A 285 46.05 31.79 0.57
N LYS A 286 46.94 32.24 -0.31
CA LYS A 286 46.61 33.15 -1.40
C LYS A 286 45.80 32.49 -2.49
N TYR A 287 45.99 31.19 -2.72
CA TYR A 287 45.39 30.43 -3.86
C TYR A 287 44.49 29.25 -3.43
N LYS A 288 44.28 29.03 -2.13
CA LYS A 288 43.43 27.93 -1.62
C LYS A 288 41.96 28.29 -1.78
N ASN A 289 41.24 27.44 -2.44
CA ASN A 289 39.79 27.57 -2.59
C ASN A 289 39.11 26.36 -1.93
N LYS A 290 37.93 26.60 -1.36
CA LYS A 290 37.13 25.59 -0.68
C LYS A 290 35.73 25.52 -1.26
N LEU A 291 35.34 24.33 -1.69
CA LEU A 291 33.96 23.98 -2.00
C LEU A 291 33.35 23.27 -0.80
N VAL A 292 32.16 23.67 -0.41
CA VAL A 292 31.38 23.03 0.64
C VAL A 292 30.09 22.51 0.03
N TYR A 293 29.90 21.20 0.13
CA TYR A 293 28.67 20.54 -0.24
C TYR A 293 27.75 20.47 0.98
N ASP A 294 26.53 20.98 0.86
CA ASP A 294 25.49 20.89 1.88
C ASP A 294 24.59 19.70 1.56
N SER A 295 24.73 18.62 2.35
CA SER A 295 23.97 17.39 2.15
C SER A 295 22.46 17.52 2.46
N ASN A 296 22.03 18.59 3.11
CA ASN A 296 20.61 18.78 3.42
C ASN A 296 19.85 19.48 2.30
N SER A 297 20.50 20.43 1.62
CA SER A 297 19.91 21.19 0.52
C SER A 297 20.32 20.69 -0.87
N GLY A 298 21.38 19.85 -0.94
CA GLY A 298 21.97 19.42 -2.21
C GLY A 298 22.74 20.52 -2.94
N GLU A 299 22.90 21.69 -2.31
CA GLU A 299 23.59 22.82 -2.91
C GLU A 299 25.10 22.77 -2.71
N VAL A 300 25.84 23.13 -3.74
CA VAL A 300 27.28 23.34 -3.67
C VAL A 300 27.53 24.82 -3.42
N LYS A 301 27.91 25.18 -2.20
CA LYS A 301 28.30 26.55 -1.85
C LYS A 301 29.75 26.79 -2.25
N ASP A 302 29.94 27.74 -3.14
CA ASP A 302 31.24 28.13 -3.65
C ASP A 302 31.74 29.40 -2.93
N GLU A 303 32.67 29.21 -1.99
CA GLU A 303 33.32 30.33 -1.28
C GLU A 303 34.58 30.85 -2.01
N ARG A 304 34.73 30.53 -3.28
CA ARG A 304 35.93 30.86 -4.07
C ARG A 304 36.00 32.33 -4.42
N LYS A 305 37.11 32.93 -4.11
CA LYS A 305 37.47 34.26 -4.63
C LYS A 305 38.10 34.23 -6.03
N HIS A 306 38.57 33.05 -6.49
CA HIS A 306 39.19 32.82 -7.78
C HIS A 306 38.77 31.47 -8.34
N MET A 307 38.56 31.37 -9.64
CA MET A 307 38.25 30.12 -10.32
C MET A 307 39.50 29.22 -10.41
N SER A 308 39.75 28.38 -9.44
CA SER A 308 40.74 27.32 -9.54
C SER A 308 40.19 25.98 -9.07
N MET A 309 40.85 24.88 -9.45
CA MET A 309 40.40 23.52 -9.18
C MET A 309 40.41 23.19 -7.69
N LEU A 310 39.57 22.22 -7.28
CA LEU A 310 39.12 21.91 -5.92
C LEU A 310 40.22 21.56 -4.91
N GLU A 311 41.30 20.93 -5.33
CA GLU A 311 42.41 20.55 -4.45
C GLU A 311 43.72 20.61 -5.23
N ASP A 312 44.50 21.65 -4.97
CA ASP A 312 45.86 21.75 -5.48
C ASP A 312 46.84 21.35 -4.38
N TYR A 313 47.82 20.52 -4.73
CA TYR A 313 48.87 20.15 -3.81
C TYR A 313 50.11 20.98 -4.02
N TRP A 314 50.60 21.64 -2.95
CA TRP A 314 51.76 22.53 -2.97
C TRP A 314 52.90 21.85 -2.23
N LEU A 315 53.88 21.36 -2.97
CA LEU A 315 55.01 20.63 -2.39
C LEU A 315 56.33 21.44 -2.54
N PRO A 316 57.07 21.65 -1.46
CA PRO A 316 58.38 22.32 -1.53
C PRO A 316 59.41 21.38 -2.17
N ARG A 317 60.16 21.90 -3.14
CA ARG A 317 61.27 21.20 -3.77
C ARG A 317 62.59 21.89 -3.38
N ARG A 318 63.60 21.12 -3.01
CA ARG A 318 64.91 21.59 -2.69
C ARG A 318 65.92 20.98 -3.65
N GLU A 319 66.87 21.76 -4.09
CA GLU A 319 68.07 21.48 -4.84
C GLU A 319 68.01 20.45 -6.02
N GLY A 320 68.59 20.87 -7.14
CA GLY A 320 68.95 20.01 -8.28
C GLY A 320 67.82 19.70 -9.26
N GLY A 321 66.66 20.29 -9.11
CA GLY A 321 65.55 20.03 -9.99
C GLY A 321 65.21 21.23 -10.86
N ARG A 322 64.49 20.96 -11.95
CA ARG A 322 63.95 21.84 -12.95
C ARG A 322 62.94 22.84 -12.37
N GLY A 323 63.26 23.87 -11.61
CA GLY A 323 62.37 24.94 -11.24
C GLY A 323 60.97 24.54 -10.68
N THR A 324 60.02 25.44 -10.66
CA THR A 324 58.61 25.18 -10.33
C THR A 324 57.96 24.33 -11.43
N GLU A 325 57.46 23.16 -11.09
CA GLU A 325 56.84 22.20 -12.02
C GLU A 325 55.38 21.99 -11.62
N ILE A 326 54.47 21.90 -12.58
CA ILE A 326 53.06 21.59 -12.37
C ILE A 326 52.82 20.22 -12.99
N THR A 327 52.42 19.27 -12.16
CA THR A 327 52.01 17.94 -12.61
C THR A 327 50.57 17.73 -12.31
N THR A 328 49.82 17.13 -13.24
CA THR A 328 48.42 16.79 -13.03
C THR A 328 48.29 15.35 -12.58
N LEU A 329 47.54 15.12 -11.52
CA LEU A 329 47.03 13.80 -11.18
C LEU A 329 45.78 13.54 -12.00
N PRO A 330 45.70 12.45 -12.76
CA PRO A 330 44.48 12.14 -13.53
C PRO A 330 43.27 12.04 -12.61
N GLY A 331 42.16 12.50 -13.08
CA GLY A 331 40.87 12.33 -12.40
C GLY A 331 40.52 10.86 -12.19
N GLY A 332 39.55 10.58 -11.35
CA GLY A 332 39.09 9.20 -11.10
C GLY A 332 38.53 8.55 -12.37
N SER A 333 38.96 7.33 -12.66
CA SER A 333 38.28 6.47 -13.63
C SER A 333 36.94 5.98 -13.05
N ASN A 334 35.98 5.63 -13.91
CA ASN A 334 34.64 5.09 -13.53
C ASN A 334 33.67 6.09 -12.87
N LEU A 335 33.75 7.36 -13.23
CA LEU A 335 32.80 8.37 -12.74
C LEU A 335 31.38 8.20 -13.29
N GLY A 336 31.18 7.36 -14.31
CA GLY A 336 29.90 7.10 -14.95
C GLY A 336 29.11 5.91 -14.39
N GLU A 337 29.73 5.08 -13.57
CA GLU A 337 29.06 3.89 -13.05
C GLU A 337 28.04 4.25 -11.95
N LEU A 338 26.78 3.87 -12.17
CA LEU A 338 25.66 4.05 -11.24
C LEU A 338 25.02 2.70 -10.83
N ALA A 339 25.64 1.58 -11.22
CA ALA A 339 25.07 0.26 -11.00
C ALA A 339 24.70 -0.04 -9.53
N ASP A 340 25.48 0.48 -8.58
CA ASP A 340 25.18 0.35 -7.16
C ASP A 340 23.94 1.17 -6.74
N VAL A 341 23.79 2.37 -7.26
CA VAL A 341 22.62 3.23 -7.02
C VAL A 341 21.38 2.58 -7.59
N ASP A 342 21.44 2.09 -8.83
CA ASP A 342 20.33 1.39 -9.50
C ASP A 342 19.94 0.10 -8.77
N TYR A 343 20.91 -0.64 -8.25
CA TYR A 343 20.66 -1.81 -7.42
C TYR A 343 19.86 -1.47 -6.17
N PHE A 344 20.24 -0.42 -5.42
CA PHE A 344 19.54 -0.04 -4.21
C PHE A 344 18.20 0.63 -4.50
N LYS A 345 18.08 1.37 -5.59
CA LYS A 345 16.81 1.90 -6.10
C LYS A 345 15.84 0.75 -6.40
N THR A 346 16.26 -0.24 -7.19
CA THR A 346 15.47 -1.44 -7.47
C THR A 346 15.08 -2.20 -6.20
N LYS A 347 16.00 -2.31 -5.23
CA LYS A 347 15.75 -2.96 -3.94
C LYS A 347 14.71 -2.19 -3.11
N LEU A 348 14.73 -0.87 -3.13
CA LEU A 348 13.76 -0.01 -2.47
C LEU A 348 12.35 -0.26 -3.04
N TYR A 349 12.18 -0.24 -4.36
CA TYR A 349 10.88 -0.49 -5.00
C TYR A 349 10.36 -1.90 -4.75
N LYS A 350 11.23 -2.91 -4.78
CA LYS A 350 10.86 -4.28 -4.37
C LYS A 350 10.41 -4.34 -2.90
N ALA A 351 11.01 -3.55 -2.01
CA ALA A 351 10.58 -3.47 -0.61
C ALA A 351 9.21 -2.80 -0.44
N LEU A 352 8.85 -1.88 -1.35
CA LEU A 352 7.55 -1.22 -1.42
C LEU A 352 6.50 -2.02 -2.21
N ASN A 353 6.87 -3.18 -2.77
CA ASN A 353 6.06 -4.02 -3.65
C ASN A 353 5.63 -3.34 -4.96
N VAL A 354 6.33 -2.28 -5.39
CA VAL A 354 6.09 -1.63 -6.67
C VAL A 354 6.98 -2.25 -7.74
N PRO A 355 6.45 -2.60 -8.92
CA PRO A 355 7.24 -3.17 -10.00
C PRO A 355 8.33 -2.20 -10.48
N PRO A 356 9.59 -2.64 -10.60
CA PRO A 356 10.65 -1.78 -11.14
C PRO A 356 10.40 -1.29 -12.56
N SER A 357 9.60 -2.04 -13.33
CA SER A 357 9.19 -1.67 -14.70
C SER A 357 8.43 -0.34 -14.79
N ARG A 358 7.77 0.09 -13.72
CA ARG A 358 7.10 1.41 -13.64
C ARG A 358 8.06 2.58 -13.53
N LEU A 359 9.34 2.32 -13.20
CA LEU A 359 10.41 3.33 -13.11
C LEU A 359 11.13 3.57 -14.41
N GLU A 360 11.21 2.54 -15.25
CA GLU A 360 11.99 2.56 -16.48
C GLU A 360 11.13 3.19 -17.59
N GLN A 361 11.12 4.52 -17.68
CA GLN A 361 10.44 5.24 -18.76
C GLN A 361 11.11 5.09 -20.14
N ASP A 362 12.35 4.58 -20.20
CA ASP A 362 13.19 4.60 -21.42
C ASP A 362 13.49 3.23 -22.06
N SER A 363 12.95 2.15 -21.56
CA SER A 363 13.16 0.86 -22.22
C SER A 363 12.20 0.72 -23.39
N GLY A 364 12.69 1.03 -24.61
CA GLY A 364 11.97 0.83 -25.86
C GLY A 364 11.29 -0.54 -25.91
N PHE A 365 10.12 -0.57 -26.57
CA PHE A 365 9.23 -1.72 -26.71
C PHE A 365 9.99 -2.97 -27.19
N ILE A 366 10.42 -3.82 -26.27
CA ILE A 366 11.06 -5.10 -26.56
C ILE A 366 9.99 -6.18 -26.40
N LEU A 367 9.64 -6.84 -27.50
CA LEU A 367 8.56 -7.85 -27.58
C LEU A 367 8.65 -8.98 -26.53
N GLY A 368 9.82 -9.26 -25.96
CA GLY A 368 9.97 -10.29 -24.92
C GLY A 368 9.70 -9.82 -23.48
N ARG A 369 9.63 -8.51 -23.24
CA ARG A 369 9.35 -7.93 -21.90
C ARG A 369 7.87 -7.83 -21.55
N ALA A 370 6.98 -7.90 -22.53
CA ALA A 370 5.54 -7.75 -22.30
C ALA A 370 4.97 -8.81 -21.32
N GLU A 371 5.44 -10.05 -21.40
CA GLU A 371 5.01 -11.12 -20.49
C GLU A 371 5.52 -10.93 -19.05
N GLU A 372 6.76 -10.44 -18.90
CA GLU A 372 7.36 -10.17 -17.59
C GLU A 372 6.70 -8.98 -16.91
N ILE A 373 6.46 -7.90 -17.64
CA ILE A 373 5.72 -6.72 -17.19
C ILE A 373 4.30 -7.15 -16.76
N SER A 374 3.62 -7.93 -17.58
CA SER A 374 2.28 -8.45 -17.26
C SER A 374 2.26 -9.28 -15.97
N ARG A 375 3.29 -10.10 -15.74
CA ARG A 375 3.40 -10.93 -14.54
C ARG A 375 3.62 -10.12 -13.26
N ASP A 376 4.42 -9.06 -13.32
CA ASP A 376 4.71 -8.21 -12.16
C ASP A 376 3.54 -7.27 -11.85
N GLU A 377 2.83 -6.80 -12.88
CA GLU A 377 1.58 -6.05 -12.71
C GLU A 377 0.48 -6.90 -12.06
N VAL A 378 0.37 -8.18 -12.39
CA VAL A 378 -0.58 -9.09 -11.70
C VAL A 378 -0.26 -9.23 -10.21
N LYS A 379 1.03 -9.30 -9.84
CA LYS A 379 1.42 -9.35 -8.43
C LYS A 379 1.10 -8.03 -7.71
N PHE A 380 1.32 -6.92 -8.40
CA PHE A 380 1.03 -5.60 -7.88
C PHE A 380 -0.47 -5.40 -7.68
N THR A 381 -1.31 -5.74 -8.64
CA THR A 381 -2.77 -5.70 -8.52
C THR A 381 -3.25 -6.51 -7.30
N ARG A 382 -2.75 -7.75 -7.13
CA ARG A 382 -3.08 -8.57 -5.96
C ARG A 382 -2.60 -7.96 -4.64
N PHE A 383 -1.51 -7.21 -4.66
CA PHE A 383 -1.05 -6.48 -3.49
C PHE A 383 -2.02 -5.33 -3.16
N VAL A 384 -2.42 -4.54 -4.15
CA VAL A 384 -3.40 -3.46 -3.99
C VAL A 384 -4.76 -3.99 -3.52
N GLU A 385 -5.24 -5.10 -4.07
CA GLU A 385 -6.48 -5.77 -3.61
C GLU A 385 -6.41 -6.17 -2.13
N ARG A 386 -5.27 -6.69 -1.65
CA ARG A 386 -5.10 -6.98 -0.22
C ARG A 386 -5.13 -5.72 0.63
N LEU A 387 -4.56 -4.60 0.15
CA LEU A 387 -4.63 -3.32 0.83
C LEU A 387 -6.07 -2.80 0.92
N ARG A 388 -6.82 -2.85 -0.20
CA ARG A 388 -8.24 -2.51 -0.25
C ARG A 388 -9.05 -3.37 0.74
N GLY A 389 -8.81 -4.70 0.72
CA GLY A 389 -9.46 -5.62 1.65
C GLY A 389 -9.18 -5.29 3.12
N ARG A 390 -7.97 -4.84 3.44
CA ARG A 390 -7.65 -4.41 4.80
C ARG A 390 -8.27 -3.06 5.15
N PHE A 391 -8.28 -2.12 4.22
CA PHE A 391 -8.90 -0.82 4.40
C PHE A 391 -10.43 -0.92 4.56
N ASN A 392 -11.08 -1.93 3.97
CA ASN A 392 -12.52 -2.19 4.12
C ASN A 392 -12.93 -2.39 5.58
N MET A 393 -12.00 -2.72 6.48
CA MET A 393 -12.30 -2.81 7.92
C MET A 393 -12.81 -1.48 8.49
N LEU A 394 -12.35 -0.33 7.94
CA LEU A 394 -12.88 0.99 8.29
C LEU A 394 -14.38 1.08 7.96
N PHE A 395 -14.73 0.67 6.75
CA PHE A 395 -16.13 0.72 6.31
C PHE A 395 -17.00 -0.26 7.09
N ASN A 396 -16.49 -1.47 7.39
CA ASN A 396 -17.20 -2.45 8.21
C ASN A 396 -17.51 -1.90 9.61
N ASP A 397 -16.53 -1.32 10.29
CA ASP A 397 -16.70 -0.77 11.64
C ASP A 397 -17.69 0.40 11.66
N LEU A 398 -17.56 1.32 10.70
CA LEU A 398 -18.46 2.46 10.60
C LEU A 398 -19.88 2.04 10.23
N LEU A 399 -20.02 1.08 9.29
CA LEU A 399 -21.33 0.59 8.86
C LEU A 399 -22.03 -0.19 9.98
N GLU A 400 -21.31 -1.03 10.73
CA GLU A 400 -21.82 -1.69 11.91
C GLU A 400 -22.43 -0.70 12.89
N LYS A 401 -21.66 0.30 13.30
CA LYS A 401 -22.11 1.32 14.26
C LYS A 401 -23.30 2.11 13.74
N GLN A 402 -23.28 2.48 12.46
CA GLN A 402 -24.38 3.21 11.82
C GLN A 402 -25.70 2.42 11.82
N LEU A 403 -25.64 1.15 11.38
CA LEU A 403 -26.82 0.28 11.29
C LEU A 403 -27.39 -0.08 12.66
N LEU A 404 -26.52 -0.31 13.64
CA LEU A 404 -26.91 -0.59 15.02
C LEU A 404 -27.58 0.62 15.68
N LEU A 405 -27.00 1.83 15.53
CA LEU A 405 -27.57 3.07 16.06
C LEU A 405 -28.96 3.36 15.50
N LYS A 406 -29.14 3.20 14.19
CA LYS A 406 -30.43 3.39 13.51
C LYS A 406 -31.42 2.25 13.77
N GLY A 407 -30.95 1.11 14.29
CA GLY A 407 -31.79 -0.06 14.56
C GLY A 407 -32.26 -0.78 13.29
N ILE A 408 -31.52 -0.65 12.17
CA ILE A 408 -31.83 -1.31 10.89
C ILE A 408 -31.48 -2.80 10.98
N VAL A 409 -30.36 -3.11 11.64
CA VAL A 409 -29.85 -4.47 11.79
C VAL A 409 -29.56 -4.71 13.28
N SER A 410 -29.83 -5.94 13.77
CA SER A 410 -29.41 -6.33 15.10
C SER A 410 -27.93 -6.79 15.11
N SER A 411 -27.30 -6.76 16.30
CA SER A 411 -25.92 -7.25 16.43
C SER A 411 -25.75 -8.73 16.01
N GLN A 412 -26.78 -9.55 16.20
CA GLN A 412 -26.74 -10.96 15.77
C GLN A 412 -26.82 -11.08 14.25
N ASP A 413 -27.72 -10.30 13.62
CA ASP A 413 -27.84 -10.27 12.17
C ASP A 413 -26.58 -9.71 11.53
N TRP A 414 -25.94 -8.68 12.13
CA TRP A 414 -24.68 -8.11 11.63
C TRP A 414 -23.57 -9.19 11.57
N LEU A 415 -23.42 -10.00 12.60
CA LEU A 415 -22.42 -11.08 12.60
C LEU A 415 -22.67 -12.11 11.49
N MET A 416 -23.93 -12.27 11.05
CA MET A 416 -24.27 -13.19 9.96
C MET A 416 -24.03 -12.57 8.57
N ILE A 417 -24.22 -11.27 8.43
CA ILE A 417 -24.17 -10.61 7.12
C ILE A 417 -22.83 -9.97 6.78
N LYS A 418 -22.02 -9.59 7.77
CA LYS A 418 -20.75 -8.89 7.54
C LYS A 418 -19.82 -9.62 6.56
N ASP A 419 -19.83 -10.96 6.58
CA ASP A 419 -18.97 -11.77 5.73
C ASP A 419 -19.49 -11.89 4.27
N PHE A 420 -20.75 -11.49 4.03
CA PHE A 420 -21.36 -11.46 2.70
C PHE A 420 -21.36 -10.06 2.06
N ILE A 421 -20.89 -9.04 2.78
CA ILE A 421 -20.74 -7.68 2.23
C ILE A 421 -19.49 -7.65 1.36
N ILE A 422 -19.68 -7.40 0.08
CA ILE A 422 -18.58 -7.25 -0.88
C ILE A 422 -18.42 -5.76 -1.18
N TYR A 423 -17.22 -5.23 -0.97
CA TYR A 423 -16.87 -3.86 -1.35
C TYR A 423 -16.30 -3.88 -2.76
N GLU A 424 -16.97 -3.18 -3.65
CA GLU A 424 -16.57 -3.02 -5.04
C GLU A 424 -15.84 -1.70 -5.19
N TRP A 425 -14.56 -1.80 -5.51
CA TRP A 425 -13.71 -0.64 -5.76
C TRP A 425 -13.66 -0.36 -7.24
N GLN A 426 -13.74 0.93 -7.59
CA GLN A 426 -13.50 1.33 -8.96
C GLN A 426 -12.10 0.92 -9.42
N THR A 427 -12.02 0.37 -10.59
CA THR A 427 -10.76 0.05 -11.26
C THR A 427 -10.59 1.01 -12.44
N ASP A 428 -9.36 1.35 -12.77
CA ASP A 428 -9.11 2.16 -13.96
C ASP A 428 -9.55 1.36 -15.20
N SER A 429 -10.67 1.80 -15.79
CA SER A 429 -11.35 1.05 -16.84
C SER A 429 -10.47 0.91 -18.09
N HIS A 430 -9.68 1.94 -18.44
CA HIS A 430 -8.93 1.94 -19.70
C HIS A 430 -7.86 0.87 -19.80
N PHE A 431 -7.07 0.65 -18.72
CA PHE A 431 -6.05 -0.40 -18.75
C PHE A 431 -6.67 -1.79 -18.61
N ALA A 432 -7.71 -1.94 -17.81
CA ALA A 432 -8.47 -3.18 -17.67
C ALA A 432 -9.16 -3.53 -18.98
N GLU A 433 -9.84 -2.59 -19.63
CA GLU A 433 -10.49 -2.76 -20.93
C GLU A 433 -9.49 -3.13 -22.04
N LEU A 434 -8.33 -2.44 -22.11
CA LEU A 434 -7.27 -2.78 -23.06
C LEU A 434 -6.76 -4.21 -22.84
N LYS A 435 -6.56 -4.61 -21.59
CA LYS A 435 -6.10 -5.95 -21.23
C LYS A 435 -7.17 -7.00 -21.54
N ASP A 436 -8.43 -6.72 -21.23
CA ASP A 436 -9.55 -7.62 -21.53
C ASP A 436 -9.77 -7.72 -23.04
N ALA A 437 -9.66 -6.61 -23.77
CA ALA A 437 -9.71 -6.62 -25.22
C ALA A 437 -8.54 -7.40 -25.84
N GLN A 438 -7.33 -7.26 -25.28
CA GLN A 438 -6.17 -8.02 -25.74
C GLN A 438 -6.31 -9.51 -25.43
N MET A 439 -6.77 -9.89 -24.21
CA MET A 439 -7.05 -11.28 -23.85
C MET A 439 -8.17 -11.86 -24.71
N MET A 440 -9.22 -11.09 -25.01
CA MET A 440 -10.28 -11.51 -25.91
C MET A 440 -9.76 -11.71 -27.33
N LYS A 441 -8.91 -10.79 -27.82
CA LYS A 441 -8.24 -10.91 -29.12
C LYS A 441 -7.39 -12.20 -29.17
N GLU A 442 -6.61 -12.50 -28.14
CA GLU A 442 -5.81 -13.73 -28.08
C GLU A 442 -6.69 -14.98 -28.05
N ARG A 443 -7.78 -14.98 -27.26
CA ARG A 443 -8.75 -16.08 -27.24
C ARG A 443 -9.43 -16.29 -28.60
N LEU A 444 -9.84 -15.19 -29.25
CA LEU A 444 -10.40 -15.24 -30.60
C LEU A 444 -9.34 -15.67 -31.63
N SER A 445 -8.07 -15.25 -31.47
CA SER A 445 -6.96 -15.71 -32.31
C SER A 445 -6.73 -17.22 -32.19
N ILE A 446 -6.81 -17.79 -31.00
CA ILE A 446 -6.75 -19.24 -30.78
C ILE A 446 -7.89 -19.96 -31.53
N LEU A 447 -9.08 -19.36 -31.50
CA LEU A 447 -10.23 -19.94 -32.23
C LEU A 447 -10.09 -19.83 -33.75
N THR A 448 -9.45 -18.77 -34.26
CA THR A 448 -9.37 -18.52 -35.71
C THR A 448 -8.12 -19.06 -36.37
N SER A 449 -6.95 -19.08 -35.67
CA SER A 449 -5.68 -19.49 -36.28
C SER A 449 -5.23 -20.90 -35.93
N ASP A 450 -5.41 -21.33 -34.69
CA ASP A 450 -4.94 -22.65 -34.23
C ASP A 450 -5.99 -23.76 -34.35
N MET A 451 -7.26 -23.37 -34.29
CA MET A 451 -8.37 -24.29 -34.59
C MET A 451 -8.88 -24.18 -36.03
N GLY A 452 -8.04 -23.75 -36.89
CA GLY A 452 -8.07 -23.45 -38.32
C GLY A 452 -9.18 -24.04 -39.21
N TYR A 453 -10.35 -24.15 -38.78
CA TYR A 453 -11.64 -24.34 -39.40
C TYR A 453 -12.61 -24.77 -38.32
N ARG A 454 -13.50 -23.89 -37.95
CA ARG A 454 -14.58 -24.15 -36.99
C ARG A 454 -15.31 -25.46 -37.30
N ASP A 455 -15.48 -25.78 -38.57
CA ASP A 455 -16.20 -26.95 -39.05
C ASP A 455 -15.43 -28.27 -38.87
N ASP A 456 -14.09 -28.21 -38.73
CA ASP A 456 -13.29 -29.43 -38.57
C ASP A 456 -13.01 -29.81 -37.12
N VAL A 457 -13.14 -28.89 -36.17
CA VAL A 457 -12.76 -29.11 -34.77
C VAL A 457 -13.96 -29.10 -33.83
N VAL A 458 -14.95 -28.22 -34.07
CA VAL A 458 -16.17 -28.11 -33.26
C VAL A 458 -17.14 -29.23 -33.65
N GLY A 459 -17.59 -30.01 -32.68
CA GLY A 459 -18.46 -31.19 -32.92
C GLY A 459 -17.70 -32.49 -33.16
N LYS A 460 -16.37 -32.44 -33.48
CA LYS A 460 -15.52 -33.64 -33.61
C LYS A 460 -14.61 -33.84 -32.38
N PHE A 461 -13.95 -32.79 -31.92
CA PHE A 461 -13.01 -32.84 -30.80
C PHE A 461 -13.47 -32.00 -29.58
N PHE A 462 -14.13 -30.86 -29.81
CA PHE A 462 -14.62 -30.01 -28.75
C PHE A 462 -16.10 -29.66 -28.97
N SER A 463 -16.87 -29.60 -27.87
CA SER A 463 -18.23 -29.08 -27.90
C SER A 463 -18.24 -27.54 -27.88
N ILE A 464 -19.31 -26.94 -28.41
CA ILE A 464 -19.54 -25.49 -28.35
C ILE A 464 -19.52 -25.00 -26.88
N GLU A 465 -20.14 -25.78 -26.00
CA GLU A 465 -20.17 -25.48 -24.56
C GLU A 465 -18.78 -25.50 -23.94
N TYR A 466 -17.92 -26.44 -24.32
CA TYR A 466 -16.52 -26.45 -23.86
C TYR A 466 -15.75 -25.21 -24.30
N ILE A 467 -15.94 -24.78 -25.56
CA ILE A 467 -15.29 -23.58 -26.10
C ILE A 467 -15.77 -22.35 -25.35
N ASN A 468 -17.06 -22.17 -25.16
CA ASN A 468 -17.63 -21.04 -24.45
C ASN A 468 -17.12 -20.97 -22.99
N LYS A 469 -17.13 -22.10 -22.27
CA LYS A 469 -16.72 -22.16 -20.86
C LYS A 469 -15.20 -22.15 -20.64
N LYS A 470 -14.41 -22.83 -21.48
CA LYS A 470 -12.97 -23.02 -21.25
C LYS A 470 -12.09 -22.08 -22.04
N VAL A 471 -12.42 -21.77 -23.27
CA VAL A 471 -11.64 -20.89 -24.16
C VAL A 471 -12.09 -19.44 -23.96
N LEU A 472 -13.38 -19.17 -24.16
CA LEU A 472 -13.95 -17.84 -23.99
C LEU A 472 -14.13 -17.46 -22.52
N LYS A 473 -14.19 -18.47 -21.60
CA LYS A 473 -14.41 -18.29 -20.15
C LYS A 473 -15.70 -17.56 -19.79
N LEU A 474 -16.74 -17.77 -20.55
CA LEU A 474 -18.07 -17.25 -20.27
C LEU A 474 -18.74 -18.08 -19.16
N THR A 475 -19.48 -17.41 -18.29
CA THR A 475 -20.35 -18.07 -17.30
C THR A 475 -21.61 -18.59 -17.98
N GLN A 476 -22.34 -19.48 -17.31
CA GLN A 476 -23.59 -20.01 -17.87
C GLN A 476 -24.64 -18.92 -18.09
N GLU A 477 -24.72 -17.97 -17.14
CA GLU A 477 -25.64 -16.83 -17.21
C GLU A 477 -25.32 -15.91 -18.40
N GLU A 478 -24.04 -15.67 -18.67
CA GLU A 478 -23.61 -14.89 -19.84
C GLU A 478 -23.91 -15.62 -21.16
N ILE A 479 -23.72 -16.93 -21.21
CA ILE A 479 -24.03 -17.72 -22.38
C ILE A 479 -25.53 -17.65 -22.69
N ASP A 480 -26.37 -17.83 -21.67
CA ASP A 480 -27.82 -17.79 -21.80
C ASP A 480 -28.30 -16.39 -22.21
N ALA A 481 -27.73 -15.32 -21.61
CA ALA A 481 -28.04 -13.95 -21.97
C ALA A 481 -27.64 -13.59 -23.41
N ILE A 482 -26.47 -14.05 -23.87
CA ILE A 482 -26.00 -13.85 -25.25
C ILE A 482 -26.92 -14.60 -26.22
N GLN A 483 -27.36 -15.81 -25.87
CA GLN A 483 -28.26 -16.61 -26.71
C GLN A 483 -29.62 -15.93 -26.85
N ASP A 484 -30.19 -15.43 -25.75
CA ASP A 484 -31.43 -14.65 -25.77
C ASP A 484 -31.34 -13.38 -26.62
N GLN A 485 -30.17 -12.70 -26.58
CA GLN A 485 -29.91 -11.52 -27.41
C GLN A 485 -29.85 -11.87 -28.90
N ILE A 486 -29.13 -12.92 -29.25
CA ILE A 486 -29.01 -13.41 -30.63
C ILE A 486 -30.41 -13.79 -31.19
N GLU A 487 -31.26 -14.48 -30.41
CA GLU A 487 -32.61 -14.81 -30.82
C GLU A 487 -33.48 -13.57 -31.06
N LYS A 488 -33.37 -12.55 -30.24
CA LYS A 488 -34.07 -11.26 -30.41
C LYS A 488 -33.61 -10.50 -31.66
N GLU A 489 -32.30 -10.46 -31.92
CA GLU A 489 -31.72 -9.79 -33.08
C GLU A 489 -32.07 -10.54 -34.39
N GLN A 490 -32.13 -11.88 -34.35
CA GLN A 490 -32.63 -12.70 -35.46
C GLN A 490 -34.11 -12.44 -35.74
N ALA A 491 -34.93 -12.37 -34.67
CA ALA A 491 -36.35 -12.05 -34.79
C ALA A 491 -36.62 -10.62 -35.30
N ALA A 492 -35.74 -9.69 -34.99
CA ALA A 492 -35.77 -8.29 -35.49
C ALA A 492 -35.29 -8.18 -36.95
N GLY A 493 -34.63 -9.22 -37.50
CA GLY A 493 -34.08 -9.20 -38.86
C GLY A 493 -32.74 -8.52 -39.01
N ASP A 494 -32.10 -8.15 -37.90
CA ASP A 494 -30.78 -7.47 -37.85
C ASP A 494 -29.64 -8.46 -38.17
N ILE A 495 -29.83 -9.74 -37.83
CA ILE A 495 -28.87 -10.82 -38.11
C ILE A 495 -29.59 -11.91 -38.90
N LYS A 496 -29.02 -12.36 -40.01
CA LYS A 496 -29.54 -13.54 -40.73
C LYS A 496 -29.43 -14.74 -39.82
N PRO A 497 -30.51 -15.60 -39.74
CA PRO A 497 -30.40 -16.89 -39.06
C PRO A 497 -29.21 -17.65 -39.68
N ASN A 498 -28.35 -18.22 -38.87
CA ASN A 498 -27.39 -19.19 -39.35
C ASN A 498 -28.22 -20.30 -39.99
N GLU A 499 -28.30 -20.33 -41.33
CA GLU A 499 -28.85 -21.47 -42.02
C GLU A 499 -28.01 -22.65 -41.57
N ASP A 500 -28.66 -23.59 -40.87
CA ASP A 500 -28.03 -24.76 -40.32
C ASP A 500 -27.29 -25.52 -41.43
N GLN A 501 -26.00 -25.27 -41.57
CA GLN A 501 -25.09 -26.12 -42.32
C GLN A 501 -25.06 -27.55 -41.76
N TRP A 502 -25.74 -27.78 -40.62
CA TRP A 502 -25.84 -29.05 -39.92
C TRP A 502 -27.14 -29.83 -40.24
N ALA A 503 -28.11 -29.19 -40.92
CA ALA A 503 -29.37 -29.83 -41.25
C ALA A 503 -29.31 -30.79 -42.46
N GLU A 504 -28.19 -30.85 -43.18
CA GLU A 504 -28.04 -31.65 -44.41
C GLU A 504 -27.07 -32.83 -44.31
N TYR A 505 -26.62 -33.21 -43.10
CA TYR A 505 -25.94 -34.49 -42.93
C TYR A 505 -26.98 -35.58 -42.70
N ASP A 506 -27.52 -36.12 -43.80
CA ASP A 506 -28.33 -37.35 -43.81
C ASP A 506 -27.40 -38.57 -43.93
N PRO A 507 -27.15 -39.32 -42.84
CA PRO A 507 -26.27 -40.51 -42.89
C PRO A 507 -26.75 -41.61 -43.81
N SER A 508 -27.96 -41.48 -44.38
CA SER A 508 -28.51 -42.42 -45.33
C SER A 508 -28.14 -42.11 -46.78
N LYS A 509 -27.70 -40.89 -47.10
CA LYS A 509 -27.35 -40.46 -48.47
C LYS A 509 -25.87 -40.58 -48.83
N ASP A 510 -24.99 -40.64 -47.84
CA ASP A 510 -23.52 -40.68 -48.03
C ASP A 510 -22.91 -42.06 -47.72
N ARG A 511 -23.57 -43.13 -48.07
CA ARG A 511 -22.91 -44.46 -48.15
C ARG A 511 -22.25 -44.56 -49.53
N PRO A 512 -20.91 -44.63 -49.62
CA PRO A 512 -20.28 -44.99 -50.89
C PRO A 512 -20.73 -46.39 -51.29
N ASP A 513 -21.28 -46.53 -52.49
CA ASP A 513 -21.60 -47.82 -53.10
C ASP A 513 -20.35 -48.70 -53.12
N LEU A 514 -20.28 -49.64 -52.21
CA LEU A 514 -19.30 -50.69 -52.24
C LEU A 514 -19.68 -51.59 -53.42
N LYS A 515 -19.11 -51.36 -54.62
CA LYS A 515 -19.10 -52.34 -55.72
C LYS A 515 -18.33 -53.53 -55.25
N VAL A 516 -19.09 -54.60 -54.96
CA VAL A 516 -18.55 -55.93 -54.78
C VAL A 516 -17.96 -56.38 -56.12
N ILE A 517 -16.62 -56.37 -56.20
CA ILE A 517 -15.91 -57.01 -57.30
C ILE A 517 -15.95 -58.50 -57.01
N SER A 518 -16.88 -59.23 -57.70
CA SER A 518 -16.87 -60.64 -57.78
C SER A 518 -15.93 -61.05 -58.91
N GLY A 519 -14.88 -61.79 -58.59
CA GLY A 519 -13.98 -62.44 -59.52
C GLY A 519 -13.01 -63.29 -58.74
#